data_e92fecab0c7281ecaa0798ffbdd9b438
#
_entry.id   e92fecab0c7281ecaa0798ffbdd9b438
#
_cell.length_a   1.000
_cell.length_b   1.000
_cell.length_c   1.000
_cell.angle_alpha   90.00
_cell.angle_beta   90.00
_cell.angle_gamma   90.00
#
_symmetry.space_group_name_H-M   'P 1'
#
loop_
_entity.id
_entity.type
_entity.pdbx_description
1 polymer ?
#
loop_
_entity_poly.entity_id
_entity_poly.type
_entity_poly.pdbx_seq_one_letter_code
_entity_poly.pdbx_strand_id
1 'polypeptide(L)'
;QMSVVDSVPHVNQEPADQYHAKSNEYLSSHQLADFRKCPLLFSRKRLGLIADEDRPAFLVGRALHTLVLEGREQFEAEYAIGGPINPKTGQPFGSGTKAFAEWAAECGKQVLTDAQAELVERMAEGVRQQQIAVDLLSSGMAEGVVRAVYCGLPCQIRMDWFDPHRG
;
A
#
# COMPACT_ATOMS: atom_id res chain seq x y z
N GLN A 1 28.05 -27.82 15.37
CA GLN A 1 27.74 -26.52 16.03
C GLN A 1 27.53 -25.50 14.90
N MET A 2 26.28 -25.31 14.53
CA MET A 2 25.89 -24.16 13.70
C MET A 2 25.82 -22.94 14.62
N SER A 3 26.75 -22.01 14.48
CA SER A 3 26.63 -20.70 15.12
C SER A 3 25.47 -19.96 14.53
N VAL A 4 24.40 -19.84 15.31
CA VAL A 4 23.32 -18.87 15.06
C VAL A 4 23.96 -17.50 15.22
N VAL A 5 24.36 -16.88 14.12
CA VAL A 5 24.66 -15.45 14.12
C VAL A 5 23.31 -14.77 14.28
N ASP A 6 23.01 -14.30 15.49
CA ASP A 6 21.94 -13.37 15.80
C ASP A 6 22.22 -12.05 15.03
N SER A 7 21.95 -12.04 13.74
CA SER A 7 21.86 -10.78 13.00
C SER A 7 20.51 -10.16 13.36
N VAL A 8 20.54 -9.09 14.13
CA VAL A 8 19.37 -8.23 14.35
C VAL A 8 18.77 -7.94 12.99
N PRO A 9 17.47 -8.23 12.76
CA PRO A 9 16.86 -7.99 11.47
C PRO A 9 17.02 -6.52 11.11
N HIS A 10 17.62 -6.26 9.95
CA HIS A 10 17.79 -4.90 9.48
C HIS A 10 16.48 -4.41 8.86
N VAL A 11 16.00 -3.25 9.31
CA VAL A 11 14.82 -2.62 8.71
C VAL A 11 15.27 -1.77 7.53
N ASN A 12 14.72 -2.07 6.36
CA ASN A 12 14.99 -1.32 5.13
C ASN A 12 13.71 -0.65 4.65
N GLN A 13 13.82 0.53 4.05
CA GLN A 13 12.76 1.07 3.22
C GLN A 13 12.93 0.54 1.81
N GLU A 14 11.86 0.00 1.23
CA GLU A 14 11.84 -0.35 -0.18
C GLU A 14 10.45 -0.06 -0.78
N PRO A 15 10.39 0.30 -2.07
CA PRO A 15 9.12 0.52 -2.77
C PRO A 15 8.21 -0.72 -2.74
N ALA A 16 6.90 -0.50 -2.77
CA ALA A 16 5.90 -1.55 -2.68
C ALA A 16 6.04 -2.62 -3.78
N ASP A 17 6.36 -2.21 -4.99
CA ASP A 17 6.59 -3.08 -6.14
C ASP A 17 7.76 -4.04 -5.91
N GLN A 18 8.87 -3.56 -5.33
CA GLN A 18 10.02 -4.39 -4.97
C GLN A 18 9.68 -5.38 -3.85
N TYR A 19 8.92 -4.93 -2.85
CA TYR A 19 8.43 -5.82 -1.79
C TYR A 19 7.55 -6.93 -2.35
N HIS A 20 6.59 -6.59 -3.20
CA HIS A 20 5.65 -7.55 -3.80
C HIS A 20 6.33 -8.48 -4.81
N ALA A 21 7.34 -8.02 -5.55
CA ALA A 21 8.10 -8.86 -6.46
C ALA A 21 8.76 -10.07 -5.78
N LYS A 22 9.09 -9.93 -4.49
CA LYS A 22 9.70 -11.00 -3.67
C LYS A 22 8.68 -11.92 -2.98
N SER A 23 7.39 -11.79 -3.26
CA SER A 23 6.32 -12.57 -2.62
C SER A 23 6.40 -14.08 -2.86
N ASN A 24 7.13 -14.53 -3.89
CA ASN A 24 7.39 -15.93 -4.16
C ASN A 24 8.63 -16.47 -3.40
N GLU A 25 9.52 -15.59 -2.95
CA GLU A 25 10.72 -15.96 -2.21
C GLU A 25 10.48 -15.94 -0.70
N TYR A 26 9.68 -14.98 -0.23
CA TYR A 26 9.40 -14.74 1.19
C TYR A 26 7.91 -14.86 1.49
N LEU A 27 7.57 -15.50 2.60
CA LEU A 27 6.20 -15.57 3.10
C LEU A 27 5.84 -14.28 3.85
N SER A 28 4.72 -13.68 3.47
CA SER A 28 4.15 -12.53 4.17
C SER A 28 3.10 -12.93 5.21
N SER A 29 2.75 -12.03 6.11
CA SER A 29 1.66 -12.21 7.08
C SER A 29 0.32 -12.51 6.39
N HIS A 30 0.02 -11.84 5.26
CA HIS A 30 -1.19 -12.09 4.47
C HIS A 30 -1.21 -13.49 3.86
N GLN A 31 -0.09 -13.94 3.32
CA GLN A 31 0.03 -15.29 2.78
C GLN A 31 -0.13 -16.35 3.87
N LEU A 32 0.41 -16.12 5.07
CA LEU A 32 0.21 -17.00 6.21
C LEU A 32 -1.26 -17.01 6.69
N ALA A 33 -1.93 -15.86 6.66
CA ALA A 33 -3.36 -15.76 6.98
C ALA A 33 -4.22 -16.51 5.94
N ASP A 34 -3.92 -16.38 4.65
CA ASP A 34 -4.59 -17.15 3.59
C ASP A 34 -4.37 -18.65 3.76
N PHE A 35 -3.15 -19.08 4.10
CA PHE A 35 -2.86 -20.50 4.37
C PHE A 35 -3.65 -21.04 5.56
N ARG A 36 -3.70 -20.29 6.66
CA ARG A 36 -4.49 -20.67 7.85
C ARG A 36 -5.98 -20.77 7.56
N LYS A 37 -6.50 -19.90 6.70
CA LYS A 37 -7.90 -19.90 6.29
C LYS A 37 -8.23 -21.06 5.35
N CYS A 38 -7.41 -21.26 4.32
CA CYS A 38 -7.57 -22.30 3.32
C CYS A 38 -6.25 -22.55 2.57
N PRO A 39 -5.54 -23.67 2.83
CA PRO A 39 -4.29 -23.99 2.14
C PRO A 39 -4.42 -24.06 0.61
N LEU A 40 -5.59 -24.48 0.10
CA LEU A 40 -5.85 -24.52 -1.34
C LEU A 40 -5.96 -23.10 -1.94
N LEU A 41 -6.59 -22.17 -1.23
CA LEU A 41 -6.66 -20.77 -1.62
C LEU A 41 -5.26 -20.15 -1.69
N PHE A 42 -4.45 -20.33 -0.65
CA PHE A 42 -3.06 -19.92 -0.61
C PHE A 42 -2.26 -20.46 -1.80
N SER A 43 -2.37 -21.77 -2.07
CA SER A 43 -1.66 -22.40 -3.19
C SER A 43 -2.07 -21.82 -4.54
N ARG A 44 -3.38 -21.62 -4.77
CA ARG A 44 -3.89 -21.06 -6.03
C ARG A 44 -3.51 -19.60 -6.23
N LYS A 45 -3.54 -18.79 -5.19
CA LYS A 45 -3.05 -17.38 -5.25
C LYS A 45 -1.57 -17.33 -5.57
N ARG A 46 -0.76 -18.15 -4.89
CA ARG A 46 0.69 -18.22 -5.11
C ARG A 46 1.05 -18.67 -6.54
N LEU A 47 0.23 -19.50 -7.15
CA LEU A 47 0.38 -19.91 -8.55
C LEU A 47 -0.20 -18.90 -9.56
N GLY A 48 -0.73 -17.76 -9.09
CA GLY A 48 -1.36 -16.74 -9.94
C GLY A 48 -2.69 -17.17 -10.57
N LEU A 49 -3.31 -18.26 -10.07
CA LEU A 49 -4.58 -18.78 -10.57
C LEU A 49 -5.80 -18.04 -10.03
N ILE A 50 -5.62 -17.30 -8.94
CA ILE A 50 -6.63 -16.44 -8.31
C ILE A 50 -5.96 -15.12 -8.03
N ALA A 51 -6.50 -14.04 -8.62
CA ALA A 51 -6.08 -12.68 -8.32
C ALA A 51 -6.65 -12.23 -6.97
N ASP A 52 -5.93 -11.34 -6.28
CA ASP A 52 -6.50 -10.65 -5.12
C ASP A 52 -7.62 -9.71 -5.57
N GLU A 53 -8.67 -9.65 -4.76
CA GLU A 53 -9.81 -8.79 -5.04
C GLU A 53 -9.41 -7.33 -4.79
N ASP A 54 -9.52 -6.49 -5.81
CA ASP A 54 -9.34 -5.04 -5.66
C ASP A 54 -10.72 -4.37 -5.54
N ARG A 55 -11.01 -3.80 -4.39
CA ARG A 55 -12.26 -3.09 -4.10
C ARG A 55 -12.00 -1.58 -4.08
N PRO A 56 -12.98 -0.76 -4.50
CA PRO A 56 -12.84 0.70 -4.43
C PRO A 56 -12.47 1.23 -3.05
N ALA A 57 -12.93 0.57 -1.98
CA ALA A 57 -12.55 0.91 -0.61
C ALA A 57 -11.04 0.72 -0.33
N PHE A 58 -10.41 -0.26 -0.98
CA PHE A 58 -8.97 -0.48 -0.83
C PHE A 58 -8.15 0.62 -1.50
N LEU A 59 -8.62 1.18 -2.62
CA LEU A 59 -7.99 2.31 -3.27
C LEU A 59 -7.98 3.55 -2.34
N VAL A 60 -9.13 3.87 -1.72
CA VAL A 60 -9.23 4.97 -0.75
C VAL A 60 -8.32 4.72 0.46
N GLY A 61 -8.28 3.48 0.97
CA GLY A 61 -7.41 3.11 2.10
C GLY A 61 -5.94 3.29 1.76
N ARG A 62 -5.48 2.82 0.60
CA ARG A 62 -4.09 3.01 0.15
C ARG A 62 -3.75 4.49 -0.02
N ALA A 63 -4.63 5.26 -0.65
CA ALA A 63 -4.44 6.69 -0.85
C ALA A 63 -4.32 7.46 0.48
N LEU A 64 -5.17 7.13 1.47
CA LEU A 64 -5.07 7.68 2.82
C LEU A 64 -3.74 7.31 3.50
N HIS A 65 -3.35 6.05 3.40
CA HIS A 65 -2.11 5.53 3.93
C HIS A 65 -0.90 6.31 3.37
N THR A 66 -0.80 6.44 2.05
CA THR A 66 0.26 7.23 1.41
C THR A 66 0.24 8.69 1.87
N LEU A 67 -0.95 9.33 1.92
CA LEU A 67 -1.05 10.73 2.32
C LEU A 67 -0.63 10.98 3.78
N VAL A 68 -0.98 10.07 4.68
CA VAL A 68 -0.72 10.23 6.12
C VAL A 68 0.71 9.83 6.49
N LEU A 69 1.22 8.75 5.95
CA LEU A 69 2.49 8.15 6.37
C LEU A 69 3.67 8.54 5.47
N GLU A 70 3.45 8.71 4.17
CA GLU A 70 4.51 9.03 3.21
C GLU A 70 4.46 10.50 2.77
N GLY A 71 3.34 11.17 3.00
CA GLY A 71 3.19 12.60 2.80
C GLY A 71 2.57 13.00 1.47
N ARG A 72 2.39 14.33 1.34
CA ARG A 72 1.71 14.95 0.18
C ARG A 72 2.44 14.70 -1.13
N GLU A 73 3.74 14.82 -1.15
CA GLU A 73 4.56 14.68 -2.35
C GLU A 73 4.41 13.28 -2.95
N GLN A 74 4.50 12.24 -2.11
CA GLN A 74 4.31 10.85 -2.54
C GLN A 74 2.87 10.59 -3.00
N PHE A 75 1.89 11.12 -2.28
CA PHE A 75 0.49 11.03 -2.69
C PHE A 75 0.26 11.62 -4.09
N GLU A 76 0.77 12.81 -4.37
CA GLU A 76 0.65 13.45 -5.68
C GLU A 76 1.46 12.74 -6.77
N ALA A 77 2.53 12.03 -6.41
CA ALA A 77 3.29 11.21 -7.35
C ALA A 77 2.50 9.95 -7.79
N GLU A 78 1.76 9.33 -6.87
CA GLU A 78 1.07 8.05 -7.11
C GLU A 78 -0.39 8.19 -7.56
N TYR A 79 -1.07 9.28 -7.16
CA TYR A 79 -2.50 9.45 -7.39
C TYR A 79 -2.78 10.67 -8.27
N ALA A 80 -3.75 10.51 -9.19
CA ALA A 80 -4.37 11.58 -9.94
C ALA A 80 -5.82 11.73 -9.48
N ILE A 81 -6.35 12.95 -9.47
CA ILE A 81 -7.71 13.25 -9.01
C ILE A 81 -8.57 13.70 -10.17
N GLY A 82 -9.82 13.24 -10.19
CA GLY A 82 -10.81 13.63 -11.20
C GLY A 82 -10.68 12.87 -12.50
N GLY A 83 -10.66 13.60 -13.60
CA GLY A 83 -10.57 13.04 -14.95
C GLY A 83 -10.61 14.15 -16.00
N PRO A 84 -10.47 13.79 -17.29
CA PRO A 84 -10.49 14.78 -18.37
C PRO A 84 -11.87 15.42 -18.49
N ILE A 85 -11.88 16.71 -18.75
CA ILE A 85 -13.14 17.48 -18.91
C ILE A 85 -13.61 17.32 -20.35
N ASN A 86 -14.89 17.01 -20.51
CA ASN A 86 -15.54 16.99 -21.82
C ASN A 86 -15.73 18.43 -22.33
N PRO A 87 -15.08 18.82 -23.44
CA PRO A 87 -15.12 20.19 -23.92
C PRO A 87 -16.51 20.63 -24.41
N LYS A 88 -17.42 19.68 -24.69
CA LYS A 88 -18.78 19.97 -25.13
C LYS A 88 -19.74 20.23 -23.97
N THR A 89 -19.54 19.61 -22.84
CA THR A 89 -20.47 19.69 -21.70
C THR A 89 -19.90 20.41 -20.49
N GLY A 90 -18.57 20.63 -20.46
CA GLY A 90 -17.87 21.18 -19.29
C GLY A 90 -17.83 20.25 -18.08
N GLN A 91 -18.28 19.00 -18.23
CA GLN A 91 -18.32 18.02 -17.14
C GLN A 91 -17.18 17.00 -17.29
N PRO A 92 -16.70 16.38 -16.22
CA PRO A 92 -15.73 15.30 -16.30
C PRO A 92 -16.28 14.11 -17.11
N PHE A 93 -15.41 13.46 -17.87
CA PHE A 93 -15.76 12.19 -18.48
C PHE A 93 -15.96 11.11 -17.42
N GLY A 94 -17.01 10.30 -17.56
CA GLY A 94 -17.21 9.15 -16.68
C GLY A 94 -16.11 8.11 -16.82
N SER A 95 -15.81 7.39 -15.73
CA SER A 95 -14.74 6.39 -15.65
C SER A 95 -14.86 5.23 -16.66
N GLY A 96 -16.06 4.98 -17.20
CA GLY A 96 -16.30 3.98 -18.24
C GLY A 96 -16.09 4.46 -19.68
N THR A 97 -15.67 5.71 -19.88
CA THR A 97 -15.47 6.25 -21.24
C THR A 97 -14.07 5.99 -21.75
N LYS A 98 -13.94 5.89 -23.10
CA LYS A 98 -12.63 5.73 -23.76
C LYS A 98 -11.68 6.90 -23.44
N ALA A 99 -12.20 8.13 -23.44
CA ALA A 99 -11.42 9.32 -23.13
C ALA A 99 -10.83 9.28 -21.71
N PHE A 100 -11.59 8.78 -20.75
CA PHE A 100 -11.10 8.57 -19.38
C PHE A 100 -10.01 7.49 -19.34
N ALA A 101 -10.21 6.36 -20.01
CA ALA A 101 -9.23 5.28 -20.05
C ALA A 101 -7.89 5.70 -20.68
N GLU A 102 -7.95 6.47 -21.77
CA GLU A 102 -6.78 7.02 -22.44
C GLU A 102 -6.03 7.99 -21.52
N TRP A 103 -6.73 8.93 -20.89
CA TRP A 103 -6.15 9.86 -19.94
C TRP A 103 -5.53 9.16 -18.72
N ALA A 104 -6.21 8.17 -18.14
CA ALA A 104 -5.69 7.41 -17.02
C ALA A 104 -4.42 6.63 -17.37
N ALA A 105 -4.36 6.08 -18.59
CA ALA A 105 -3.16 5.40 -19.11
C ALA A 105 -1.99 6.38 -19.31
N GLU A 106 -2.26 7.59 -19.82
CA GLU A 106 -1.24 8.64 -19.99
C GLU A 106 -0.71 9.15 -18.64
N CYS A 107 -1.59 9.32 -17.65
CA CYS A 107 -1.18 9.73 -16.29
C CYS A 107 -0.26 8.71 -15.62
N GLY A 108 -0.43 7.43 -15.91
CA GLY A 108 0.33 6.34 -15.27
C GLY A 108 0.16 6.25 -13.74
N LYS A 109 -0.87 6.92 -13.19
CA LYS A 109 -1.18 7.00 -11.75
C LYS A 109 -2.49 6.30 -11.42
N GLN A 110 -2.67 5.94 -10.15
CA GLN A 110 -3.97 5.51 -9.67
C GLN A 110 -4.93 6.69 -9.64
N VAL A 111 -6.15 6.50 -10.15
CA VAL A 111 -7.11 7.62 -10.28
C VAL A 111 -8.14 7.57 -9.18
N LEU A 112 -8.26 8.66 -8.42
CA LEU A 112 -9.31 8.90 -7.44
C LEU A 112 -10.39 9.79 -8.07
N THR A 113 -11.65 9.50 -7.80
CA THR A 113 -12.72 10.46 -8.06
C THR A 113 -12.60 11.64 -7.11
N ASP A 114 -13.20 12.79 -7.46
CA ASP A 114 -13.22 13.96 -6.57
C ASP A 114 -13.78 13.62 -5.19
N ALA A 115 -14.87 12.84 -5.11
CA ALA A 115 -15.44 12.40 -3.86
C ALA A 115 -14.52 11.49 -3.02
N GLN A 116 -13.75 10.62 -3.68
CA GLN A 116 -12.76 9.77 -3.00
C GLN A 116 -11.60 10.61 -2.47
N ALA A 117 -11.10 11.53 -3.27
CA ALA A 117 -10.03 12.43 -2.85
C ALA A 117 -10.47 13.32 -1.66
N GLU A 118 -11.67 13.88 -1.72
CA GLU A 118 -12.24 14.64 -0.61
C GLU A 118 -12.40 13.80 0.67
N LEU A 119 -12.80 12.54 0.53
CA LEU A 119 -12.89 11.62 1.65
C LEU A 119 -11.51 11.36 2.26
N VAL A 120 -10.48 11.09 1.42
CA VAL A 120 -9.09 10.90 1.86
C VAL A 120 -8.58 12.11 2.62
N GLU A 121 -8.82 13.33 2.10
CA GLU A 121 -8.40 14.57 2.78
C GLU A 121 -9.07 14.76 4.14
N ARG A 122 -10.38 14.53 4.23
CA ARG A 122 -11.09 14.61 5.52
C ARG A 122 -10.58 13.60 6.54
N MET A 123 -10.30 12.37 6.09
CA MET A 123 -9.76 11.33 6.97
C MET A 123 -8.34 11.69 7.44
N ALA A 124 -7.49 12.17 6.54
CA ALA A 124 -6.14 12.61 6.86
C ALA A 124 -6.15 13.79 7.85
N GLU A 125 -7.07 14.74 7.66
CA GLU A 125 -7.24 15.85 8.60
C GLU A 125 -7.70 15.36 9.98
N GLY A 126 -8.60 14.38 10.02
CA GLY A 126 -9.00 13.73 11.28
C GLY A 126 -7.80 13.12 12.03
N VAL A 127 -6.85 12.52 11.32
CA VAL A 127 -5.61 11.99 11.93
C VAL A 127 -4.75 13.12 12.48
N ARG A 128 -4.56 14.21 11.71
CA ARG A 128 -3.74 15.37 12.13
C ARG A 128 -4.31 16.10 13.36
N GLN A 129 -5.61 16.02 13.58
CA GLN A 129 -6.26 16.59 14.77
C GLN A 129 -6.07 15.74 16.03
N GLN A 130 -5.60 14.51 15.90
CA GLN A 130 -5.33 13.64 17.06
C GLN A 130 -3.88 13.80 17.50
N GLN A 131 -3.65 14.48 18.63
CA GLN A 131 -2.30 14.73 19.13
C GLN A 131 -1.50 13.45 19.32
N ILE A 132 -2.13 12.37 19.81
CA ILE A 132 -1.47 11.07 19.97
C ILE A 132 -0.97 10.53 18.62
N ALA A 133 -1.76 10.65 17.55
CA ALA A 133 -1.33 10.21 16.23
C ALA A 133 -0.16 11.06 15.70
N VAL A 134 -0.24 12.38 15.87
CA VAL A 134 0.85 13.30 15.51
C VAL A 134 2.13 12.95 16.25
N ASP A 135 2.05 12.69 17.56
CA ASP A 135 3.21 12.33 18.39
C ASP A 135 3.80 10.97 17.96
N LEU A 136 2.95 10.00 17.62
CA LEU A 136 3.41 8.69 17.12
C LEU A 136 4.10 8.79 15.77
N LEU A 137 3.63 9.65 14.89
CA LEU A 137 4.15 9.84 13.54
C LEU A 137 5.28 10.90 13.47
N SER A 138 5.67 11.52 14.60
CA SER A 138 6.72 12.54 14.63
C SER A 138 8.14 11.99 14.50
N SER A 139 8.32 10.70 14.77
CA SER A 139 9.60 9.98 14.65
C SER A 139 9.37 8.60 14.07
N GLY A 140 10.34 8.07 13.35
CA GLY A 140 10.23 6.77 12.70
C GLY A 140 10.27 6.84 11.17
N MET A 141 9.85 5.74 10.54
CA MET A 141 9.79 5.63 9.08
C MET A 141 8.53 4.89 8.64
N ALA A 142 7.97 5.34 7.53
CA ALA A 142 6.91 4.61 6.82
C ALA A 142 7.51 3.41 6.08
N GLU A 143 6.70 2.35 5.91
CA GLU A 143 6.97 1.28 4.96
C GLU A 143 8.27 0.49 5.25
N GLY A 144 8.57 0.31 6.54
CA GLY A 144 9.74 -0.45 6.97
C GLY A 144 9.61 -1.94 6.64
N VAL A 145 10.57 -2.49 5.88
CA VAL A 145 10.59 -3.90 5.50
C VAL A 145 11.62 -4.67 6.31
N VAL A 146 11.18 -5.78 6.88
CA VAL A 146 12.05 -6.74 7.56
C VAL A 146 11.96 -8.09 6.88
N ARG A 147 13.11 -8.71 6.65
CA ARG A 147 13.24 -10.09 6.20
C ARG A 147 14.02 -10.92 7.19
N ALA A 148 13.48 -12.07 7.53
CA ALA A 148 14.13 -13.00 8.45
C ALA A 148 13.71 -14.44 8.16
N VAL A 149 14.51 -15.39 8.64
CA VAL A 149 14.10 -16.81 8.65
C VAL A 149 13.29 -17.06 9.93
N TYR A 150 12.05 -17.47 9.78
CA TYR A 150 11.17 -17.85 10.89
C TYR A 150 10.74 -19.30 10.73
N CYS A 151 10.98 -20.14 11.74
CA CYS A 151 10.73 -21.59 11.70
C CYS A 151 11.32 -22.28 10.47
N GLY A 152 12.52 -21.88 10.04
CA GLY A 152 13.19 -22.44 8.86
C GLY A 152 12.68 -21.94 7.50
N LEU A 153 11.73 -21.02 7.48
CA LEU A 153 11.16 -20.44 6.26
C LEU A 153 11.54 -18.96 6.10
N PRO A 154 11.90 -18.51 4.90
CA PRO A 154 12.13 -17.09 4.64
C PRO A 154 10.80 -16.34 4.73
N CYS A 155 10.75 -15.34 5.59
CA CYS A 155 9.58 -14.51 5.83
C CYS A 155 9.90 -13.04 5.62
N GLN A 156 8.88 -12.26 5.26
CA GLN A 156 8.96 -10.81 5.17
C GLN A 156 7.73 -10.15 5.75
N ILE A 157 7.94 -8.98 6.33
CA ILE A 157 6.86 -8.06 6.72
C ILE A 157 7.16 -6.67 6.18
N ARG A 158 6.13 -5.92 5.89
CA ARG A 158 6.17 -4.48 5.62
C ARG A 158 5.29 -3.82 6.66
N MET A 159 5.90 -2.97 7.46
CA MET A 159 5.23 -2.26 8.54
C MET A 159 4.82 -0.89 8.04
N ASP A 160 3.56 -0.54 8.23
CA ASP A 160 3.03 0.76 7.81
C ASP A 160 3.81 1.91 8.44
N TRP A 161 4.19 1.73 9.72
CA TRP A 161 5.05 2.66 10.46
C TRP A 161 5.98 1.90 11.40
N PHE A 162 7.23 2.33 11.46
CA PHE A 162 8.22 1.78 12.38
C PHE A 162 9.01 2.89 13.06
N ASP A 163 8.99 2.91 14.38
CA ASP A 163 9.83 3.79 15.18
C ASP A 163 10.80 2.96 16.02
N PRO A 164 12.11 2.98 15.70
CA PRO A 164 13.11 2.18 16.41
C PRO A 164 13.31 2.60 17.88
N HIS A 165 12.84 3.80 18.25
CA HIS A 165 12.99 4.32 19.63
C HIS A 165 11.80 3.98 20.53
N ARG A 166 10.68 3.51 19.94
CA ARG A 166 9.47 3.16 20.69
C ARG A 166 9.18 1.66 20.74
N GLY A 167 9.99 0.84 20.05
CA GLY A 167 10.02 -0.61 20.11
C GLY A 167 8.96 -1.29 19.29
#